data_c164517a8254d163cbcf8b2a7378850e
#
_entry.id   c164517a8254d163cbcf8b2a7378850e
#
_cell.length_a   1.000
_cell.length_b   1.000
_cell.length_c   1.000
_cell.angle_alpha   90.00
_cell.angle_beta   90.00
_cell.angle_gamma   90.00
#
_symmetry.space_group_name_H-M   'P 1'
#
loop_
_entity.id
_entity.type
_entity.pdbx_description
1 polymer ?
#
loop_
_entity_poly.entity_id
_entity_poly.type
_entity_poly.pdbx_seq_one_letter_code
_entity_poly.pdbx_strand_id
1 'polypeptide(L)'
;KSLERITKREIALCESALEQARKVVGDVPIMIDHTFHPRPLELAKLLLTHGFSVTRIYLDAVNPEEKDTFEWLKEQYPELEYEPTIRPEMRMKPRNESDVLAIGQKAAWFTGTRHFVNLVEGAGLYGFDGIRRTAELMTEAWQEEKDPEDLIIRKGWGCESCI
;
A
#
# COMPACT_ATOMS: atom_id res chain seq x y z
N LYS A 1 -27.22 -11.20 17.69
CA LYS A 1 -27.81 -9.82 17.51
C LYS A 1 -26.86 -8.68 17.88
N SER A 2 -26.12 -8.77 19.01
CA SER A 2 -25.19 -7.68 19.40
C SER A 2 -23.94 -7.62 18.48
N LEU A 3 -23.31 -8.77 18.25
CA LEU A 3 -22.11 -8.87 17.40
C LEU A 3 -22.40 -8.42 15.96
N GLU A 4 -23.44 -8.91 15.34
CA GLU A 4 -23.85 -8.50 13.98
C GLU A 4 -24.08 -7.00 13.85
N ARG A 5 -24.66 -6.36 14.88
CA ARG A 5 -24.87 -4.92 14.89
C ARG A 5 -23.55 -4.16 14.97
N ILE A 6 -22.62 -4.64 15.80
CA ILE A 6 -21.28 -4.06 15.92
C ILE A 6 -20.55 -4.21 14.60
N THR A 7 -20.50 -5.41 14.01
CA THR A 7 -19.83 -5.68 12.74
C THR A 7 -20.38 -4.80 11.61
N LYS A 8 -21.68 -4.68 11.46
CA LYS A 8 -22.30 -3.82 10.45
C LYS A 8 -21.92 -2.35 10.62
N ARG A 9 -21.88 -1.87 11.87
CA ARG A 9 -21.45 -0.50 12.17
C ARG A 9 -19.98 -0.29 11.78
N GLU A 10 -19.09 -1.20 12.16
CA GLU A 10 -17.67 -1.07 11.86
C GLU A 10 -17.39 -1.14 10.35
N ILE A 11 -18.09 -2.01 9.61
CA ILE A 11 -18.03 -2.04 8.15
C ILE A 11 -18.44 -0.67 7.57
N ALA A 12 -19.57 -0.12 7.99
CA ALA A 12 -20.03 1.18 7.50
C ALA A 12 -19.04 2.32 7.78
N LEU A 13 -18.33 2.27 8.91
CA LEU A 13 -17.28 3.25 9.24
C LEU A 13 -16.05 3.08 8.32
N CYS A 14 -15.66 1.85 8.00
CA CYS A 14 -14.58 1.59 7.05
C CYS A 14 -14.93 2.05 5.63
N GLU A 15 -16.14 1.72 5.17
CA GLU A 15 -16.64 2.18 3.87
C GLU A 15 -16.61 3.72 3.77
N SER A 16 -17.09 4.41 4.81
CA SER A 16 -17.05 5.88 4.87
C SER A 16 -15.63 6.43 4.83
N ALA A 17 -14.69 5.82 5.57
CA ALA A 17 -13.29 6.25 5.57
C ALA A 17 -12.62 6.07 4.20
N LEU A 18 -12.84 4.91 3.56
CA LEU A 18 -12.32 4.63 2.22
C LEU A 18 -12.93 5.58 1.17
N GLU A 19 -14.24 5.86 1.26
CA GLU A 19 -14.88 6.83 0.37
C GLU A 19 -14.29 8.25 0.52
N GLN A 20 -14.04 8.68 1.76
CA GLN A 20 -13.41 9.98 2.02
C GLN A 20 -11.98 10.04 1.47
N ALA A 21 -11.17 9.01 1.71
CA ALA A 21 -9.83 8.91 1.16
C ALA A 21 -9.86 8.91 -0.37
N ARG A 22 -10.81 8.19 -0.98
CA ARG A 22 -10.98 8.15 -2.45
C ARG A 22 -11.28 9.53 -3.05
N LYS A 23 -12.05 10.37 -2.35
CA LYS A 23 -12.34 11.74 -2.79
C LYS A 23 -11.08 12.62 -2.80
N VAL A 24 -10.14 12.37 -1.89
CA VAL A 24 -8.89 13.15 -1.78
C VAL A 24 -7.82 12.62 -2.72
N VAL A 25 -7.59 11.32 -2.72
CA VAL A 25 -6.55 10.67 -3.53
C VAL A 25 -6.92 10.67 -5.02
N GLY A 26 -8.22 10.54 -5.34
CA GLY A 26 -8.65 10.56 -6.74
C GLY A 26 -8.14 9.35 -7.54
N ASP A 27 -7.89 9.55 -8.83
CA ASP A 27 -7.41 8.52 -9.76
C ASP A 27 -5.87 8.39 -9.79
N VAL A 28 -5.21 8.87 -8.74
CA VAL A 28 -3.76 8.78 -8.61
C VAL A 28 -3.32 7.32 -8.64
N PRO A 29 -2.31 6.96 -9.44
CA PRO A 29 -1.75 5.62 -9.43
C PRO A 29 -1.18 5.27 -8.05
N ILE A 30 -1.56 4.12 -7.52
CA ILE A 30 -1.11 3.63 -6.21
C ILE A 30 -0.18 2.45 -6.41
N MET A 31 0.95 2.47 -5.74
CA MET A 31 1.90 1.38 -5.70
C MET A 31 2.06 0.88 -4.27
N ILE A 32 1.93 -0.42 -4.08
CA ILE A 32 1.96 -1.07 -2.75
C ILE A 32 3.21 -1.94 -2.66
N ASP A 33 3.86 -1.99 -1.52
CA ASP A 33 4.91 -2.97 -1.27
C ASP A 33 4.61 -3.91 -0.09
N HIS A 34 5.23 -5.09 -0.14
CA HIS A 34 5.02 -6.14 0.84
C HIS A 34 5.57 -5.82 2.23
N THR A 35 6.39 -4.78 2.39
CA THR A 35 6.90 -4.39 3.70
C THR A 35 5.90 -3.57 4.50
N PHE A 36 4.93 -2.94 3.83
CA PHE A 36 3.88 -2.18 4.48
C PHE A 36 2.93 -3.09 5.27
N HIS A 37 2.48 -4.16 4.65
CA HIS A 37 1.48 -5.07 5.22
C HIS A 37 1.81 -6.53 4.87
N PRO A 38 1.63 -7.48 5.80
CA PRO A 38 1.94 -8.90 5.54
C PRO A 38 1.04 -9.54 4.47
N ARG A 39 -0.06 -8.90 4.11
CA ARG A 39 -0.99 -9.31 3.05
C ARG A 39 -1.19 -8.19 2.02
N PRO A 40 -0.20 -7.89 1.18
CA PRO A 40 -0.26 -6.78 0.23
C PRO A 40 -1.31 -6.99 -0.87
N LEU A 41 -1.59 -8.24 -1.25
CA LEU A 41 -2.59 -8.57 -2.26
C LEU A 41 -4.02 -8.36 -1.76
N GLU A 42 -4.30 -8.68 -0.49
CA GLU A 42 -5.59 -8.38 0.14
C GLU A 42 -5.81 -6.87 0.26
N LEU A 43 -4.77 -6.11 0.59
CA LEU A 43 -4.84 -4.65 0.60
C LEU A 43 -5.11 -4.10 -0.81
N ALA A 44 -4.42 -4.59 -1.83
CA ALA A 44 -4.66 -4.20 -3.21
C ALA A 44 -6.10 -4.50 -3.65
N LYS A 45 -6.61 -5.69 -3.34
CA LYS A 45 -7.99 -6.08 -3.60
C LYS A 45 -8.99 -5.15 -2.92
N LEU A 46 -8.77 -4.82 -1.64
CA LEU A 46 -9.60 -3.88 -0.89
C LEU A 46 -9.64 -2.51 -1.61
N LEU A 47 -8.49 -1.97 -1.96
CA LEU A 47 -8.41 -0.65 -2.60
C LEU A 47 -9.04 -0.64 -4.00
N LEU A 48 -8.74 -1.64 -4.83
CA LEU A 48 -9.30 -1.76 -6.17
C LEU A 48 -10.82 -1.90 -6.15
N THR A 49 -11.38 -2.69 -5.24
CA THR A 49 -12.84 -2.86 -5.10
C THR A 49 -13.54 -1.60 -4.58
N HIS A 50 -12.79 -0.67 -3.97
CA HIS A 50 -13.28 0.66 -3.56
C HIS A 50 -12.92 1.77 -4.56
N GLY A 51 -12.53 1.40 -5.77
CA GLY A 51 -12.32 2.32 -6.89
C GLY A 51 -10.99 3.07 -6.89
N PHE A 52 -10.04 2.71 -6.05
CA PHE A 52 -8.68 3.26 -6.13
C PHE A 52 -7.90 2.68 -7.31
N SER A 53 -6.96 3.43 -7.84
CA SER A 53 -6.14 3.05 -8.99
C SER A 53 -4.84 2.37 -8.55
N VAL A 54 -4.90 1.13 -8.05
CA VAL A 54 -3.68 0.35 -7.76
C VAL A 54 -3.10 -0.17 -9.07
N THR A 55 -1.87 0.22 -9.39
CA THR A 55 -1.22 -0.09 -10.68
C THR A 55 -0.04 -1.06 -10.53
N ARG A 56 0.61 -1.11 -9.36
CA ARG A 56 1.76 -1.99 -9.15
C ARG A 56 1.85 -2.48 -7.72
N ILE A 57 2.27 -3.74 -7.57
CA ILE A 57 2.57 -4.34 -6.28
C ILE A 57 4.01 -4.86 -6.30
N TYR A 58 4.84 -4.34 -5.40
CA TYR A 58 6.18 -4.82 -5.17
C TYR A 58 6.13 -5.97 -4.17
N LEU A 59 6.40 -7.19 -4.63
CA LEU A 59 6.43 -8.39 -3.78
C LEU A 59 7.42 -9.42 -4.32
N ASP A 60 8.05 -10.15 -3.41
CA ASP A 60 9.08 -11.13 -3.74
C ASP A 60 8.50 -12.56 -3.82
N ALA A 61 7.38 -12.81 -3.16
CA ALA A 61 6.65 -14.07 -3.17
C ALA A 61 5.17 -13.85 -2.86
N VAL A 62 4.34 -14.77 -3.31
CA VAL A 62 2.91 -14.84 -2.93
C VAL A 62 2.77 -15.77 -1.73
N ASN A 63 2.24 -15.25 -0.63
CA ASN A 63 1.95 -16.07 0.55
C ASN A 63 0.86 -17.11 0.23
N PRO A 64 0.94 -18.32 0.79
CA PRO A 64 -0.07 -19.35 0.55
C PRO A 64 -1.51 -18.89 0.83
N GLU A 65 -1.70 -18.05 1.86
CA GLU A 65 -3.00 -17.50 2.27
C GLU A 65 -3.55 -16.46 1.29
N GLU A 66 -2.72 -15.90 0.40
CA GLU A 66 -3.12 -14.91 -0.60
C GLU A 66 -3.21 -15.49 -2.02
N LYS A 67 -3.03 -16.79 -2.19
CA LYS A 67 -3.02 -17.43 -3.52
C LYS A 67 -4.32 -17.18 -4.28
N ASP A 68 -5.45 -17.37 -3.65
CA ASP A 68 -6.76 -17.18 -4.29
C ASP A 68 -6.99 -15.70 -4.65
N THR A 69 -6.54 -14.80 -3.80
CA THR A 69 -6.57 -13.35 -4.08
C THR A 69 -5.65 -12.97 -5.23
N PHE A 70 -4.47 -13.56 -5.32
CA PHE A 70 -3.55 -13.36 -6.44
C PHE A 70 -4.17 -13.79 -7.78
N GLU A 71 -4.76 -14.98 -7.85
CA GLU A 71 -5.42 -15.47 -9.07
C GLU A 71 -6.63 -14.59 -9.43
N TRP A 72 -7.43 -14.18 -8.43
CA TRP A 72 -8.53 -13.26 -8.64
C TRP A 72 -8.07 -11.90 -9.19
N LEU A 73 -6.99 -11.31 -8.63
CA LEU A 73 -6.43 -10.05 -9.12
C LEU A 73 -5.94 -10.16 -10.56
N LYS A 74 -5.27 -11.26 -10.92
CA LYS A 74 -4.83 -11.50 -12.31
C LYS A 74 -5.99 -11.59 -13.30
N GLU A 75 -7.10 -12.17 -12.87
CA GLU A 75 -8.29 -12.30 -13.71
C GLU A 75 -9.06 -10.99 -13.85
N GLN A 76 -9.26 -10.27 -12.76
CA GLN A 76 -10.09 -9.06 -12.73
C GLN A 76 -9.33 -7.79 -13.12
N TYR A 77 -8.00 -7.76 -12.89
CA TYR A 77 -7.11 -6.62 -13.14
C TYR A 77 -5.84 -7.09 -13.87
N PRO A 78 -5.95 -7.55 -15.12
CA PRO A 78 -4.83 -8.12 -15.88
C PRO A 78 -3.70 -7.11 -16.16
N GLU A 79 -3.99 -5.82 -16.06
CA GLU A 79 -3.03 -4.71 -16.19
C GLU A 79 -2.22 -4.44 -14.91
N LEU A 80 -2.60 -5.04 -13.77
CA LEU A 80 -1.89 -4.87 -12.50
C LEU A 80 -0.49 -5.49 -12.56
N GLU A 81 0.52 -4.67 -12.36
CA GLU A 81 1.91 -5.09 -12.40
C GLU A 81 2.38 -5.72 -11.09
N TYR A 82 3.18 -6.78 -11.20
CA TYR A 82 3.84 -7.42 -10.06
C TYR A 82 5.36 -7.36 -10.24
N GLU A 83 6.06 -6.72 -9.32
CA GLU A 83 7.48 -6.46 -9.45
C GLU A 83 8.29 -7.00 -8.26
N PRO A 84 9.15 -8.02 -8.46
CA PRO A 84 10.01 -8.55 -7.39
C PRO A 84 11.10 -7.56 -7.01
N THR A 85 11.23 -7.25 -5.71
CA THR A 85 12.19 -6.26 -5.21
C THR A 85 13.62 -6.78 -5.10
N ILE A 86 13.80 -8.10 -5.06
CA ILE A 86 15.11 -8.75 -4.91
C ILE A 86 15.92 -8.81 -6.21
N ARG A 87 15.34 -8.48 -7.35
CA ARG A 87 16.06 -8.51 -8.63
C ARG A 87 17.17 -7.46 -8.66
N PRO A 88 18.38 -7.81 -9.14
CA PRO A 88 19.50 -6.85 -9.23
C PRO A 88 19.16 -5.61 -10.05
N GLU A 89 18.34 -5.74 -11.09
CA GLU A 89 17.92 -4.67 -11.98
C GLU A 89 17.15 -3.56 -11.24
N MET A 90 16.49 -3.90 -10.14
CA MET A 90 15.77 -2.93 -9.31
C MET A 90 16.68 -1.84 -8.74
N ARG A 91 17.98 -2.14 -8.55
CA ARG A 91 18.97 -1.16 -8.10
C ARG A 91 19.31 -0.10 -9.15
N MET A 92 19.09 -0.45 -10.42
CA MET A 92 19.37 0.40 -11.57
C MET A 92 18.12 1.08 -12.14
N LYS A 93 16.94 0.76 -11.57
CA LYS A 93 15.67 1.32 -12.02
C LYS A 93 15.66 2.84 -11.80
N PRO A 94 15.31 3.64 -12.81
CA PRO A 94 15.11 5.08 -12.63
C PRO A 94 13.97 5.34 -11.62
N ARG A 95 14.19 6.27 -10.71
CA ARG A 95 13.24 6.73 -9.69
C ARG A 95 12.63 8.06 -10.12
N ASN A 96 11.73 8.02 -11.07
CA ASN A 96 11.15 9.19 -11.72
C ASN A 96 9.61 9.15 -11.84
N GLU A 97 8.97 8.33 -11.04
CA GLU A 97 7.51 8.23 -10.98
C GLU A 97 6.98 9.10 -9.82
N SER A 98 7.03 10.45 -10.00
CA SER A 98 6.71 11.42 -8.94
C SER A 98 5.23 11.52 -8.62
N ASP A 99 4.35 11.32 -9.61
CA ASP A 99 2.91 11.57 -9.52
C ASP A 99 2.12 10.31 -9.11
N VAL A 100 2.64 9.58 -8.13
CA VAL A 100 2.05 8.36 -7.60
C VAL A 100 1.99 8.39 -6.08
N LEU A 101 1.04 7.68 -5.49
CA LEU A 101 0.99 7.42 -4.06
C LEU A 101 1.64 6.05 -3.77
N ALA A 102 2.71 6.05 -3.00
CA ALA A 102 3.36 4.82 -2.57
C ALA A 102 2.88 4.39 -1.18
N ILE A 103 2.49 3.13 -1.05
CA ILE A 103 2.13 2.51 0.23
C ILE A 103 3.26 1.55 0.61
N GLY A 104 4.16 2.03 1.45
CA GLY A 104 5.34 1.34 1.93
C GLY A 104 6.65 1.97 1.47
N GLN A 105 7.73 1.60 2.17
CA GLN A 105 9.06 2.19 1.99
C GLN A 105 9.73 1.80 0.68
N LYS A 106 9.60 0.54 0.26
CA LYS A 106 10.16 0.06 -1.00
C LYS A 106 9.44 0.70 -2.20
N ALA A 107 8.12 0.78 -2.15
CA ALA A 107 7.35 1.47 -3.19
C ALA A 107 7.77 2.93 -3.31
N ALA A 108 7.93 3.65 -2.20
CA ALA A 108 8.43 5.02 -2.18
C ALA A 108 9.84 5.15 -2.81
N TRP A 109 10.74 4.22 -2.44
CA TRP A 109 12.10 4.24 -2.97
C TRP A 109 12.16 3.98 -4.47
N PHE A 110 11.49 2.93 -4.94
CA PHE A 110 11.59 2.55 -6.35
C PHE A 110 10.88 3.52 -7.30
N THR A 111 9.87 4.23 -6.81
CA THR A 111 9.19 5.27 -7.59
C THR A 111 9.89 6.62 -7.52
N GLY A 112 10.48 6.96 -6.38
CA GLY A 112 11.03 8.27 -6.10
C GLY A 112 9.95 9.30 -5.76
N THR A 113 8.72 8.88 -5.53
CA THR A 113 7.63 9.78 -5.16
C THR A 113 7.86 10.42 -3.79
N ARG A 114 7.35 11.64 -3.62
CA ARG A 114 7.32 12.35 -2.34
C ARG A 114 6.03 12.11 -1.55
N HIS A 115 5.05 11.43 -2.18
CA HIS A 115 3.77 11.07 -1.59
C HIS A 115 3.77 9.60 -1.19
N PHE A 116 4.04 9.31 0.09
CA PHE A 116 4.12 7.92 0.54
C PHE A 116 3.72 7.72 2.00
N VAL A 117 3.16 6.54 2.26
CA VAL A 117 2.90 6.04 3.60
C VAL A 117 4.15 5.36 4.13
N ASN A 118 4.75 5.96 5.17
CA ASN A 118 5.94 5.44 5.82
C ASN A 118 5.58 4.51 6.97
N LEU A 119 5.38 3.24 6.68
CA LEU A 119 5.04 2.24 7.69
C LEU A 119 5.58 0.89 7.29
N VAL A 120 5.97 0.08 8.26
CA VAL A 120 6.55 -1.26 8.07
C VAL A 120 5.81 -2.27 8.94
N GLU A 121 5.56 -3.46 8.38
CA GLU A 121 4.97 -4.61 9.07
C GLU A 121 3.60 -4.34 9.73
N GLY A 122 2.80 -3.51 9.08
CA GLY A 122 1.46 -3.16 9.51
C GLY A 122 1.39 -2.30 10.78
N ALA A 123 2.46 -2.18 11.56
CA ALA A 123 2.60 -1.33 12.76
C ALA A 123 1.33 -1.19 13.62
N GLY A 124 0.59 -2.30 13.82
CA GLY A 124 -0.65 -2.31 14.59
C GLY A 124 -1.93 -2.01 13.78
N LEU A 125 -1.85 -1.95 12.44
CA LEU A 125 -3.01 -1.75 11.58
C LEU A 125 -3.80 -3.06 11.39
N TYR A 126 -4.66 -3.39 12.34
CA TYR A 126 -5.46 -4.62 12.31
C TYR A 126 -6.95 -4.33 12.29
N GLY A 127 -7.70 -5.22 11.62
CA GLY A 127 -9.16 -5.21 11.61
C GLY A 127 -9.75 -3.90 11.08
N PHE A 128 -10.90 -3.52 11.59
CA PHE A 128 -11.62 -2.34 11.15
C PHE A 128 -10.86 -1.02 11.42
N ASP A 129 -10.19 -0.93 12.58
CA ASP A 129 -9.37 0.24 12.91
C ASP A 129 -8.19 0.39 11.96
N GLY A 130 -7.57 -0.74 11.58
CA GLY A 130 -6.48 -0.76 10.61
C GLY A 130 -6.90 -0.26 9.23
N ILE A 131 -8.08 -0.65 8.75
CA ILE A 131 -8.62 -0.16 7.47
C ILE A 131 -8.84 1.35 7.52
N ARG A 132 -9.49 1.86 8.58
CA ARG A 132 -9.72 3.30 8.75
C ARG A 132 -8.41 4.09 8.79
N ARG A 133 -7.45 3.61 9.58
CA ARG A 133 -6.15 4.28 9.70
C ARG A 133 -5.35 4.22 8.39
N THR A 134 -5.44 3.15 7.63
CA THR A 134 -4.82 3.07 6.29
C THR A 134 -5.40 4.14 5.36
N ALA A 135 -6.72 4.32 5.35
CA ALA A 135 -7.38 5.36 4.56
C ALA A 135 -6.94 6.78 4.96
N GLU A 136 -6.80 7.05 6.27
CA GLU A 136 -6.26 8.31 6.79
C GLU A 136 -4.81 8.53 6.36
N LEU A 137 -3.95 7.52 6.53
CA LEU A 137 -2.54 7.58 6.14
C LEU A 137 -2.35 7.83 4.64
N MET A 138 -3.18 7.25 3.80
CA MET A 138 -3.18 7.51 2.35
C MET A 138 -3.53 8.97 2.06
N THR A 139 -4.54 9.50 2.74
CA THR A 139 -4.96 10.90 2.63
C THR A 139 -3.84 11.85 3.06
N GLU A 140 -3.27 11.62 4.24
CA GLU A 140 -2.14 12.39 4.77
C GLU A 140 -0.94 12.37 3.81
N ALA A 141 -0.58 11.18 3.32
CA ALA A 141 0.55 11.00 2.42
C ALA A 141 0.36 11.68 1.06
N TRP A 142 -0.88 11.76 0.56
CA TRP A 142 -1.16 12.48 -0.68
C TRP A 142 -1.14 14.00 -0.51
N GLN A 143 -1.51 14.50 0.67
CA GLN A 143 -1.54 15.93 0.98
C GLN A 143 -0.19 16.50 1.43
N GLU A 144 0.74 15.64 1.89
CA GLU A 144 2.05 16.05 2.42
C GLU A 144 3.19 15.45 1.61
N GLU A 145 4.10 16.30 1.16
CA GLU A 145 5.34 15.84 0.55
C GLU A 145 6.37 15.43 1.61
N LYS A 146 7.08 14.33 1.34
CA LYS A 146 8.16 13.79 2.18
C LYS A 146 9.38 13.47 1.32
N ASP A 147 10.56 13.47 1.92
CA ASP A 147 11.77 13.09 1.22
C ASP A 147 12.01 11.57 1.31
N PRO A 148 11.90 10.82 0.20
CA PRO A 148 12.13 9.38 0.21
C PRO A 148 13.58 8.99 0.52
N GLU A 149 14.55 9.85 0.22
CA GLU A 149 15.97 9.61 0.55
C GLU A 149 16.19 9.54 2.06
N ASP A 150 15.63 10.49 2.79
CA ASP A 150 15.71 10.53 4.27
C ASP A 150 15.16 9.25 4.91
N LEU A 151 14.13 8.67 4.32
CA LEU A 151 13.46 7.54 4.86
C LEU A 151 14.26 6.25 4.74
N ILE A 152 14.86 6.03 3.61
CA ILE A 152 15.58 4.80 3.29
C ILE A 152 16.96 4.78 3.91
N ILE A 153 17.64 5.90 3.97
CA ILE A 153 18.92 6.06 4.67
C ILE A 153 18.75 5.73 6.16
N ARG A 154 17.61 6.08 6.76
CA ARG A 154 17.39 5.88 8.20
C ARG A 154 16.83 4.52 8.60
N LYS A 155 16.18 3.78 7.71
CA LYS A 155 15.32 2.64 8.12
C LYS A 155 15.48 1.34 7.36
N GLY A 156 16.37 1.23 6.43
CA GLY A 156 16.45 0.00 5.65
C GLY A 156 17.84 -0.20 5.08
N TRP A 157 17.95 -0.40 3.91
CA TRP A 157 19.04 -0.57 2.96
C TRP A 157 20.39 0.10 3.35
N GLY A 158 21.03 -0.37 4.43
CA GLY A 158 22.23 0.22 4.96
C GLY A 158 21.98 1.39 5.92
N CYS A 159 20.81 1.46 6.53
CA CYS A 159 20.57 2.41 7.60
C CYS A 159 21.38 2.04 8.85
N GLU A 160 21.80 3.05 9.60
CA GLU A 160 22.54 2.90 10.86
C GLU A 160 21.80 2.06 11.90
N SER A 161 20.48 1.92 11.79
CA SER A 161 19.66 1.10 12.69
C SER A 161 19.64 -0.39 12.34
N CYS A 162 20.28 -0.80 11.25
CA CYS A 162 20.38 -2.20 10.82
C CYS A 162 21.78 -2.78 11.03
N ILE A 163 22.69 -2.06 11.68
CA ILE A 163 24.04 -2.49 12.04
C ILE A 163 24.07 -2.93 13.50
#